data_630e5a499855ce36274f854e3f47ebac
#
_entry.id   630e5a499855ce36274f854e3f47ebac
#
_cell.length_a   1.000
_cell.length_b   1.000
_cell.length_c   1.000
_cell.angle_alpha   90.00
_cell.angle_beta   90.00
_cell.angle_gamma   90.00
#
_symmetry.space_group_name_H-M   'P 1'
#
loop_
_entity.id
_entity.type
_entity.pdbx_description
1 polymer ?
#
loop_
_entity_poly.entity_id
_entity_poly.type
_entity_poly.pdbx_seq_one_letter_code
_entity_poly.pdbx_strand_id
1 'polypeptide(L)'
;FLNEIIWAYKSGGVSKRYYSRKHDNILVYTKTKNYIFNPQKEKSYNRDFKPYRFKGVAEYKDEIGWYTLVNLKDVWQVDMVGRTSSERVNYATQKPEKLLERIILTSSDENSIVADFFAGSGTLGAVAERLNRRWIMSDKGDLSSITIYKRLLNNQYNPFICFKEKGKERDGGKLSIKSGMVENGLLKIQLEKYEIDLENINIKEKYREQIRELIEDNSLALVEFIGFDLDYDGKRPVISTKFVRNFDKVLDSNIILKGNFKEGQKIFVKYIDVFGKENYSIYQINKGRMTYV
;
A
#
# COMPACT_ATOMS: atom_id res chain seq x y z
N PHE A 1 -0.87 -27.78 13.31
CA PHE A 1 -1.65 -26.81 14.10
C PHE A 1 -0.91 -26.48 15.38
N LEU A 2 -0.80 -25.21 15.71
CA LEU A 2 -0.13 -24.75 16.91
C LEU A 2 -1.11 -24.05 17.86
N ASN A 3 -1.86 -23.05 17.38
CA ASN A 3 -2.80 -22.26 18.18
C ASN A 3 -3.94 -21.69 17.31
N GLU A 4 -5.03 -21.29 17.97
CA GLU A 4 -6.10 -20.47 17.45
C GLU A 4 -6.12 -19.15 18.22
N ILE A 5 -6.13 -18.05 17.49
CA ILE A 5 -6.19 -16.70 18.05
C ILE A 5 -7.56 -16.11 17.74
N ILE A 6 -8.24 -15.59 18.75
CA ILE A 6 -9.49 -14.85 18.60
C ILE A 6 -9.14 -13.37 18.46
N TRP A 7 -9.22 -12.85 17.25
CA TRP A 7 -9.09 -11.41 17.03
C TRP A 7 -10.43 -10.73 17.20
N ALA A 8 -10.64 -10.09 18.35
CA ALA A 8 -11.87 -9.40 18.71
C ALA A 8 -11.77 -7.88 18.44
N TYR A 9 -12.89 -7.28 18.00
CA TYR A 9 -12.99 -5.86 17.66
C TYR A 9 -14.38 -5.29 18.01
N LYS A 10 -14.46 -3.98 18.27
CA LYS A 10 -15.71 -3.30 18.67
C LYS A 10 -16.60 -2.96 17.49
N SER A 11 -16.01 -2.66 16.31
CA SER A 11 -16.73 -2.22 15.11
C SER A 11 -17.54 -3.32 14.44
N GLY A 12 -18.36 -2.95 13.46
CA GLY A 12 -19.23 -3.84 12.72
C GLY A 12 -20.70 -3.72 13.10
N GLY A 13 -21.57 -4.39 12.31
CA GLY A 13 -23.03 -4.33 12.46
C GLY A 13 -23.52 -4.89 13.79
N VAL A 14 -24.75 -4.49 14.16
CA VAL A 14 -25.48 -5.01 15.32
C VAL A 14 -26.64 -5.85 14.84
N SER A 15 -26.81 -7.05 15.39
CA SER A 15 -27.97 -7.91 15.13
C SER A 15 -29.00 -7.80 16.25
N LYS A 16 -30.25 -7.81 15.88
CA LYS A 16 -31.39 -7.89 16.83
C LYS A 16 -31.89 -9.33 17.06
N ARG A 17 -31.40 -10.30 16.27
CA ARG A 17 -31.92 -11.69 16.29
C ARG A 17 -30.94 -12.71 16.87
N TYR A 18 -29.65 -12.35 16.95
CA TYR A 18 -28.56 -13.21 17.47
C TYR A 18 -27.41 -12.34 17.98
N TYR A 19 -26.45 -12.93 18.66
CA TYR A 19 -25.25 -12.22 19.10
C TYR A 19 -24.46 -11.71 17.91
N SER A 20 -24.14 -10.41 17.90
CA SER A 20 -23.37 -9.79 16.82
C SER A 20 -21.96 -10.38 16.75
N ARG A 21 -21.53 -10.79 15.56
CA ARG A 21 -20.17 -11.29 15.33
C ARG A 21 -19.18 -10.14 15.48
N LYS A 22 -18.25 -10.27 16.40
CA LYS A 22 -17.26 -9.24 16.77
C LYS A 22 -15.85 -9.80 16.87
N HIS A 23 -15.56 -10.88 16.16
CA HIS A 23 -14.25 -11.48 16.07
C HIS A 23 -14.05 -12.23 14.76
N ASP A 24 -12.81 -12.41 14.39
CA ASP A 24 -12.33 -13.36 13.39
C ASP A 24 -11.33 -14.32 14.06
N ASN A 25 -11.24 -15.55 13.58
CA ASN A 25 -10.31 -16.55 14.06
C ASN A 25 -9.06 -16.56 13.17
N ILE A 26 -7.89 -16.56 13.80
CA ILE A 26 -6.60 -16.68 13.13
C ILE A 26 -5.98 -18.01 13.53
N LEU A 27 -5.80 -18.89 12.55
CA LEU A 27 -5.21 -20.21 12.79
C LEU A 27 -3.69 -20.13 12.61
N VAL A 28 -2.96 -20.62 13.60
CA VAL A 28 -1.51 -20.63 13.61
C VAL A 28 -1.00 -22.04 13.32
N TYR A 29 -0.17 -22.17 12.30
CA TYR A 29 0.46 -23.41 11.90
C TYR A 29 1.97 -23.27 11.83
N THR A 30 2.69 -24.32 12.09
CA THR A 30 4.13 -24.43 11.87
C THR A 30 4.40 -25.63 10.96
N LYS A 31 5.41 -25.52 10.10
CA LYS A 31 5.82 -26.60 9.21
C LYS A 31 6.55 -27.71 9.97
N THR A 32 7.33 -27.33 10.97
CA THR A 32 8.14 -28.25 11.80
C THR A 32 8.04 -27.85 13.26
N LYS A 33 8.63 -28.63 14.17
CA LYS A 33 8.76 -28.29 15.59
C LYS A 33 9.78 -27.17 15.86
N ASN A 34 10.65 -26.90 14.89
CA ASN A 34 11.60 -25.78 14.97
C ASN A 34 11.02 -24.57 14.24
N TYR A 35 10.57 -23.57 14.99
CA TYR A 35 9.94 -22.33 14.49
C TYR A 35 10.31 -21.15 15.37
N ILE A 36 10.23 -19.94 14.80
CA ILE A 36 10.46 -18.70 15.55
C ILE A 36 9.18 -18.37 16.33
N PHE A 37 9.34 -18.14 17.64
CA PHE A 37 8.28 -17.63 18.49
C PHE A 37 8.87 -16.66 19.50
N ASN A 38 8.65 -15.36 19.29
CA ASN A 38 9.11 -14.27 20.14
C ASN A 38 7.96 -13.82 21.06
N PRO A 39 7.89 -14.24 22.34
CA PRO A 39 6.77 -13.90 23.21
C PRO A 39 6.62 -12.39 23.37
N GLN A 40 5.46 -11.86 22.98
CA GLN A 40 5.11 -10.46 23.17
C GLN A 40 4.48 -10.26 24.55
N LYS A 41 4.57 -9.06 25.09
CA LYS A 41 3.99 -8.69 26.37
C LYS A 41 2.80 -7.75 26.17
N GLU A 42 1.82 -7.87 27.07
CA GLU A 42 0.71 -6.93 27.17
C GLU A 42 0.52 -6.46 28.62
N LYS A 43 -0.09 -5.28 28.78
CA LYS A 43 -0.47 -4.76 30.08
C LYS A 43 -1.63 -5.55 30.64
N SER A 44 -1.46 -6.09 31.84
CA SER A 44 -2.54 -6.68 32.64
C SER A 44 -2.75 -5.78 33.87
N TYR A 45 -3.83 -4.99 33.85
CA TYR A 45 -4.14 -4.10 34.97
C TYR A 45 -4.53 -4.91 36.17
N ASN A 46 -3.97 -4.49 37.33
CA ASN A 46 -4.27 -5.07 38.59
C ASN A 46 -5.74 -4.82 38.98
N ARG A 47 -6.30 -5.69 39.79
CA ARG A 47 -7.65 -5.49 40.32
C ARG A 47 -7.74 -4.16 41.08
N ASP A 48 -8.79 -3.41 40.83
CA ASP A 48 -9.01 -2.06 41.38
C ASP A 48 -7.89 -1.05 41.06
N PHE A 49 -7.06 -1.35 40.07
CA PHE A 49 -5.94 -0.52 39.61
C PHE A 49 -4.91 -0.19 40.73
N LYS A 50 -4.83 -1.02 41.80
CA LYS A 50 -3.93 -0.85 42.95
C LYS A 50 -2.71 -1.74 42.83
N PRO A 51 -1.60 -1.40 43.49
CA PRO A 51 -0.41 -2.26 43.50
C PRO A 51 -0.69 -3.55 44.31
N TYR A 52 -0.27 -4.70 43.78
CA TYR A 52 -0.34 -5.98 44.48
C TYR A 52 0.83 -6.18 45.44
N ARG A 53 2.01 -5.63 45.13
CA ARG A 53 3.25 -5.76 45.91
C ARG A 53 3.70 -7.20 46.09
N PHE A 54 3.47 -8.07 45.09
CA PHE A 54 3.95 -9.45 45.14
C PHE A 54 5.47 -9.48 45.01
N LYS A 55 6.14 -10.26 45.88
CA LYS A 55 7.59 -10.44 45.81
C LYS A 55 8.00 -11.05 44.45
N GLY A 56 8.96 -10.41 43.82
CA GLY A 56 9.50 -10.89 42.54
C GLY A 56 8.67 -10.55 41.30
N VAL A 57 7.56 -9.82 41.44
CA VAL A 57 6.74 -9.32 40.29
C VAL A 57 7.00 -7.84 40.08
N ALA A 58 7.48 -7.47 38.88
CA ALA A 58 7.63 -6.07 38.53
C ALA A 58 6.25 -5.48 38.19
N GLU A 59 5.91 -4.41 38.87
CA GLU A 59 4.67 -3.66 38.64
C GLU A 59 4.98 -2.28 38.11
N TYR A 60 4.11 -1.79 37.25
CA TYR A 60 4.21 -0.49 36.59
C TYR A 60 2.93 0.30 36.83
N LYS A 61 3.01 1.62 36.66
CA LYS A 61 1.85 2.51 36.82
C LYS A 61 1.77 3.45 35.62
N ASP A 62 0.56 3.64 35.13
CA ASP A 62 0.24 4.69 34.14
C ASP A 62 -1.00 5.50 34.62
N GLU A 63 -1.59 6.28 33.71
CA GLU A 63 -2.76 7.14 33.98
C GLU A 63 -3.99 6.33 34.42
N ILE A 64 -4.12 5.08 33.96
CA ILE A 64 -5.24 4.18 34.29
C ILE A 64 -5.04 3.57 35.67
N GLY A 65 -3.81 3.16 35.99
CA GLY A 65 -3.50 2.53 37.28
C GLY A 65 -2.30 1.60 37.25
N TRP A 66 -2.23 0.70 38.23
CA TRP A 66 -1.15 -0.27 38.34
C TRP A 66 -1.40 -1.49 37.45
N TYR A 67 -0.35 -1.97 36.79
CA TYR A 67 -0.37 -3.14 35.92
C TYR A 67 0.91 -3.94 35.98
N THR A 68 0.84 -5.18 35.56
CA THR A 68 1.99 -6.05 35.28
C THR A 68 2.11 -6.32 33.79
N LEU A 69 3.29 -6.69 33.31
CA LEU A 69 3.50 -7.16 31.92
C LEU A 69 3.39 -8.68 31.90
N VAL A 70 2.37 -9.19 31.26
CA VAL A 70 2.14 -10.62 31.07
C VAL A 70 2.39 -11.01 29.62
N ASN A 71 2.62 -12.31 29.34
CA ASN A 71 2.68 -12.79 27.96
C ASN A 71 1.35 -12.53 27.25
N LEU A 72 1.44 -12.11 26.00
CA LEU A 72 0.27 -11.93 25.15
C LEU A 72 -0.53 -13.23 25.06
N LYS A 73 -1.83 -13.14 25.30
CA LYS A 73 -2.77 -14.26 25.26
C LYS A 73 -3.28 -14.49 23.84
N ASP A 74 -4.11 -15.49 23.65
CA ASP A 74 -4.73 -15.88 22.38
C ASP A 74 -6.02 -15.12 22.03
N VAL A 75 -6.49 -14.23 22.93
CA VAL A 75 -7.62 -13.34 22.65
C VAL A 75 -7.10 -11.90 22.49
N TRP A 76 -7.12 -11.41 21.28
CA TRP A 76 -6.58 -10.10 20.92
C TRP A 76 -7.66 -9.05 20.73
N GLN A 77 -7.62 -7.99 21.52
CA GLN A 77 -8.48 -6.82 21.37
C GLN A 77 -7.76 -5.80 20.47
N VAL A 78 -8.06 -5.83 19.17
CA VAL A 78 -7.51 -4.89 18.19
C VAL A 78 -8.65 -4.39 17.31
N ASP A 79 -9.01 -3.11 17.41
CA ASP A 79 -10.10 -2.57 16.62
C ASP A 79 -9.76 -2.54 15.13
N MET A 80 -10.77 -2.64 14.30
CA MET A 80 -10.65 -2.47 12.84
C MET A 80 -10.25 -1.02 12.52
N VAL A 81 -9.69 -0.81 11.34
CA VAL A 81 -9.31 0.52 10.87
C VAL A 81 -10.51 1.46 10.80
N GLY A 82 -10.51 2.48 11.64
CA GLY A 82 -11.57 3.49 11.70
C GLY A 82 -11.62 4.36 10.44
N ARG A 83 -12.77 5.02 10.21
CA ARG A 83 -12.95 5.90 9.04
C ARG A 83 -11.98 7.09 9.03
N THR A 84 -11.59 7.58 10.19
CA THR A 84 -10.70 8.72 10.41
C THR A 84 -9.27 8.33 10.77
N SER A 85 -8.93 7.02 10.71
CA SER A 85 -7.60 6.54 11.03
C SER A 85 -6.59 7.00 9.99
N SER A 86 -5.41 7.45 10.43
CA SER A 86 -4.30 7.86 9.56
C SER A 86 -3.72 6.71 8.72
N GLU A 87 -3.85 5.46 9.20
CA GLU A 87 -3.42 4.27 8.44
C GLU A 87 -4.40 3.86 7.33
N ARG A 88 -5.57 4.54 7.24
CA ARG A 88 -6.62 4.18 6.31
C ARG A 88 -6.22 4.49 4.86
N VAL A 89 -6.25 3.47 4.01
CA VAL A 89 -5.98 3.59 2.56
C VAL A 89 -7.23 3.38 1.69
N ASN A 90 -8.44 3.44 2.29
CA ASN A 90 -9.74 3.24 1.63
C ASN A 90 -9.91 1.89 0.91
N TYR A 91 -9.20 0.88 1.33
CA TYR A 91 -9.41 -0.50 0.91
C TYR A 91 -10.43 -1.18 1.84
N ALA A 92 -11.50 -1.77 1.28
CA ALA A 92 -12.67 -2.21 2.05
C ALA A 92 -12.37 -3.23 3.16
N THR A 93 -11.37 -4.11 2.92
CA THR A 93 -11.00 -5.20 3.84
C THR A 93 -9.65 -4.98 4.50
N GLN A 94 -9.20 -3.71 4.59
CA GLN A 94 -7.91 -3.37 5.22
C GLN A 94 -7.84 -3.91 6.64
N LYS A 95 -6.79 -4.66 6.95
CA LYS A 95 -6.48 -5.09 8.31
C LYS A 95 -5.68 -4.01 9.04
N PRO A 96 -5.87 -3.83 10.37
CA PRO A 96 -5.12 -2.84 11.13
C PRO A 96 -3.63 -3.21 11.23
N GLU A 97 -2.76 -2.21 11.16
CA GLU A 97 -1.31 -2.41 11.26
C GLU A 97 -0.91 -3.06 12.58
N LYS A 98 -1.58 -2.70 13.67
CA LYS A 98 -1.35 -3.29 14.99
C LYS A 98 -1.57 -4.81 15.05
N LEU A 99 -2.50 -5.34 14.23
CA LEU A 99 -2.73 -6.78 14.11
C LEU A 99 -1.53 -7.46 13.45
N LEU A 100 -1.08 -6.91 12.31
CA LEU A 100 0.06 -7.45 11.56
C LEU A 100 1.36 -7.30 12.35
N GLU A 101 1.52 -6.21 13.10
CA GLU A 101 2.66 -5.99 13.99
C GLU A 101 2.81 -7.11 15.02
N ARG A 102 1.73 -7.50 15.70
CA ARG A 102 1.73 -8.63 16.65
C ARG A 102 2.16 -9.93 15.97
N ILE A 103 1.60 -10.23 14.81
CA ILE A 103 1.92 -11.44 14.04
C ILE A 103 3.40 -11.46 13.63
N ILE A 104 3.89 -10.36 13.04
CA ILE A 104 5.25 -10.27 12.53
C ILE A 104 6.28 -10.32 13.65
N LEU A 105 6.08 -9.57 14.73
CA LEU A 105 6.99 -9.57 15.87
C LEU A 105 7.09 -10.94 16.53
N THR A 106 5.97 -11.65 16.66
CA THR A 106 5.94 -12.98 17.28
C THR A 106 6.58 -14.05 16.40
N SER A 107 6.38 -13.98 15.08
CA SER A 107 6.68 -15.09 14.17
C SER A 107 7.91 -14.88 13.29
N SER A 108 8.66 -13.80 13.50
CA SER A 108 9.84 -13.48 12.68
C SER A 108 10.87 -12.65 13.44
N ASP A 109 12.11 -12.73 13.02
CA ASP A 109 13.22 -11.87 13.47
C ASP A 109 13.48 -10.76 12.45
N GLU A 110 14.33 -9.77 12.80
CA GLU A 110 14.80 -8.79 11.84
C GLU A 110 15.46 -9.45 10.63
N ASN A 111 15.28 -8.87 9.45
CA ASN A 111 15.71 -9.40 8.15
C ASN A 111 15.05 -10.74 7.71
N SER A 112 14.13 -11.31 8.49
CA SER A 112 13.32 -12.44 8.03
C SER A 112 12.49 -12.05 6.81
N ILE A 113 12.12 -13.04 6.00
CA ILE A 113 11.16 -12.86 4.90
C ILE A 113 9.77 -13.19 5.42
N VAL A 114 8.85 -12.24 5.32
CA VAL A 114 7.43 -12.42 5.59
C VAL A 114 6.64 -12.37 4.28
N ALA A 115 5.59 -13.17 4.15
CA ALA A 115 4.83 -13.26 2.90
C ALA A 115 3.32 -13.15 3.13
N ASP A 116 2.63 -12.45 2.23
CA ASP A 116 1.17 -12.38 2.17
C ASP A 116 0.70 -12.54 0.72
N PHE A 117 0.05 -13.68 0.43
CA PHE A 117 -0.40 -14.02 -0.91
C PHE A 117 -1.82 -13.53 -1.22
N PHE A 118 -2.44 -12.78 -0.30
CA PHE A 118 -3.72 -12.11 -0.44
C PHE A 118 -3.63 -10.69 0.11
N ALA A 119 -2.62 -9.96 -0.36
CA ALA A 119 -2.09 -8.74 0.25
C ALA A 119 -3.11 -7.59 0.41
N GLY A 120 -4.16 -7.55 -0.41
CA GLY A 120 -5.23 -6.56 -0.32
C GLY A 120 -4.70 -5.13 -0.30
N SER A 121 -4.75 -4.51 0.87
CA SER A 121 -4.26 -3.14 1.09
C SER A 121 -2.75 -3.02 1.31
N GLY A 122 -2.00 -4.13 1.32
CA GLY A 122 -0.56 -4.14 1.56
C GLY A 122 -0.15 -3.83 3.01
N THR A 123 -1.00 -4.11 3.98
CA THR A 123 -0.69 -3.85 5.40
C THR A 123 0.55 -4.60 5.85
N LEU A 124 0.73 -5.87 5.40
CA LEU A 124 1.93 -6.65 5.74
C LEU A 124 3.20 -5.94 5.29
N GLY A 125 3.28 -5.49 4.03
CA GLY A 125 4.46 -4.79 3.51
C GLY A 125 4.81 -3.54 4.28
N ALA A 126 3.81 -2.70 4.60
CA ALA A 126 4.01 -1.47 5.37
C ALA A 126 4.55 -1.75 6.79
N VAL A 127 4.02 -2.77 7.47
CA VAL A 127 4.47 -3.16 8.80
C VAL A 127 5.84 -3.84 8.75
N ALA A 128 6.09 -4.69 7.76
CA ALA A 128 7.36 -5.36 7.58
C ALA A 128 8.52 -4.38 7.35
N GLU A 129 8.33 -3.35 6.50
CA GLU A 129 9.30 -2.27 6.31
C GLU A 129 9.63 -1.57 7.63
N ARG A 130 8.62 -1.15 8.40
CA ARG A 130 8.81 -0.48 9.68
C ARG A 130 9.55 -1.34 10.71
N LEU A 131 9.37 -2.65 10.62
CA LEU A 131 9.98 -3.62 11.54
C LEU A 131 11.29 -4.24 11.00
N ASN A 132 11.86 -3.73 9.92
CA ASN A 132 13.07 -4.25 9.27
C ASN A 132 12.95 -5.72 8.84
N ARG A 133 11.80 -6.12 8.29
CA ARG A 133 11.59 -7.41 7.66
C ARG A 133 11.54 -7.25 6.14
N ARG A 134 12.09 -8.23 5.42
CA ARG A 134 11.89 -8.34 3.97
C ARG A 134 10.51 -8.93 3.72
N TRP A 135 9.87 -8.54 2.64
CA TRP A 135 8.51 -8.98 2.38
C TRP A 135 8.30 -9.43 0.92
N ILE A 136 7.33 -10.33 0.76
CA ILE A 136 6.79 -10.75 -0.53
C ILE A 136 5.27 -10.63 -0.42
N MET A 137 4.66 -9.92 -1.36
CA MET A 137 3.20 -9.78 -1.41
C MET A 137 2.70 -10.14 -2.80
N SER A 138 1.54 -10.78 -2.87
CA SER A 138 0.80 -10.96 -4.11
C SER A 138 -0.69 -10.75 -3.91
N ASP A 139 -1.35 -10.29 -4.97
CA ASP A 139 -2.80 -10.18 -5.02
C ASP A 139 -3.24 -10.23 -6.49
N LYS A 140 -4.46 -10.69 -6.75
CA LYS A 140 -5.03 -10.75 -8.11
C LYS A 140 -5.78 -9.48 -8.51
N GLY A 141 -6.05 -8.58 -7.55
CA GLY A 141 -6.89 -7.41 -7.74
C GLY A 141 -6.11 -6.18 -8.20
N ASP A 142 -6.54 -5.54 -9.28
CA ASP A 142 -5.91 -4.31 -9.78
C ASP A 142 -5.95 -3.19 -8.74
N LEU A 143 -7.07 -3.04 -7.98
CA LEU A 143 -7.18 -2.07 -6.89
C LEU A 143 -6.22 -2.37 -5.73
N SER A 144 -5.89 -3.64 -5.49
CA SER A 144 -4.85 -4.01 -4.52
C SER A 144 -3.50 -3.48 -4.98
N SER A 145 -3.15 -3.70 -6.24
CA SER A 145 -1.88 -3.24 -6.82
C SER A 145 -1.67 -1.73 -6.61
N ILE A 146 -2.62 -0.90 -7.07
CA ILE A 146 -2.48 0.58 -6.92
C ILE A 146 -2.50 1.01 -5.44
N THR A 147 -3.29 0.34 -4.58
CA THR A 147 -3.32 0.64 -3.15
C THR A 147 -1.97 0.37 -2.50
N ILE A 148 -1.34 -0.77 -2.82
CA ILE A 148 -0.01 -1.13 -2.34
C ILE A 148 1.03 -0.11 -2.83
N TYR A 149 1.03 0.22 -4.11
CA TYR A 149 1.92 1.26 -4.66
C TYR A 149 1.81 2.56 -3.88
N LYS A 150 0.60 3.11 -3.74
CA LYS A 150 0.37 4.36 -3.01
C LYS A 150 0.86 4.27 -1.56
N ARG A 151 0.56 3.17 -0.87
CA ARG A 151 0.96 2.97 0.53
C ARG A 151 2.47 2.92 0.70
N LEU A 152 3.18 2.15 -0.12
CA LEU A 152 4.62 2.00 -0.04
C LEU A 152 5.35 3.26 -0.50
N LEU A 153 4.89 3.91 -1.56
CA LEU A 153 5.55 5.08 -2.12
C LEU A 153 5.38 6.34 -1.27
N ASN A 154 4.24 6.53 -0.62
CA ASN A 154 3.98 7.69 0.24
C ASN A 154 4.79 7.66 1.54
N ASN A 155 5.16 6.49 2.02
CA ASN A 155 5.93 6.32 3.24
C ASN A 155 7.45 6.28 3.03
N GLN A 156 7.95 6.48 1.82
CA GLN A 156 9.39 6.51 1.47
C GLN A 156 10.14 5.24 1.93
N TYR A 157 9.48 4.08 1.83
CA TYR A 157 10.09 2.79 2.12
C TYR A 157 11.17 2.40 1.10
N ASN A 158 11.88 1.31 1.38
CA ASN A 158 12.93 0.79 0.51
C ASN A 158 12.42 0.52 -0.92
N PRO A 159 13.30 0.59 -1.93
CA PRO A 159 12.94 0.21 -3.30
C PRO A 159 12.42 -1.23 -3.36
N PHE A 160 11.39 -1.46 -4.15
CA PHE A 160 10.79 -2.78 -4.35
C PHE A 160 10.61 -3.11 -5.84
N ILE A 161 10.46 -4.39 -6.12
CA ILE A 161 10.20 -4.90 -7.47
C ILE A 161 8.75 -5.34 -7.55
N CYS A 162 8.07 -4.94 -8.62
CA CYS A 162 6.74 -5.41 -8.92
C CYS A 162 6.79 -6.29 -10.18
N PHE A 163 6.19 -7.47 -10.08
CA PHE A 163 5.96 -8.38 -11.20
C PHE A 163 4.48 -8.42 -11.53
N LYS A 164 4.16 -8.42 -12.81
CA LYS A 164 2.81 -8.67 -13.30
C LYS A 164 2.74 -9.95 -14.11
N GLU A 165 1.56 -10.53 -14.17
CA GLU A 165 1.26 -11.63 -15.08
C GLU A 165 1.51 -11.19 -16.53
N LYS A 166 2.13 -12.07 -17.32
CA LYS A 166 2.43 -11.78 -18.73
C LYS A 166 1.18 -11.38 -19.48
N GLY A 167 1.25 -10.27 -20.21
CA GLY A 167 0.14 -9.70 -20.98
C GLY A 167 -0.71 -8.68 -20.24
N LYS A 168 -0.41 -8.40 -18.96
CA LYS A 168 -1.09 -7.37 -18.16
C LYS A 168 -0.23 -6.12 -17.90
N GLU A 169 0.91 -6.00 -18.57
CA GLU A 169 1.83 -4.88 -18.40
C GLU A 169 1.31 -3.58 -19.05
N ARG A 170 0.33 -3.71 -19.96
CA ARG A 170 -0.28 -2.62 -20.72
C ARG A 170 -1.79 -2.80 -20.83
N ASP A 171 -2.46 -2.99 -19.71
CA ASP A 171 -3.93 -3.16 -19.65
C ASP A 171 -4.67 -1.85 -19.33
N GLY A 172 -3.93 -0.75 -19.15
CA GLY A 172 -4.45 0.59 -18.89
C GLY A 172 -4.66 1.42 -20.17
N GLY A 173 -5.24 2.60 -20.00
CA GLY A 173 -5.41 3.59 -21.05
C GLY A 173 -4.08 4.17 -21.55
N LYS A 174 -4.18 5.18 -22.41
CA LYS A 174 -3.03 5.88 -22.99
C LYS A 174 -2.91 7.29 -22.44
N LEU A 175 -1.76 7.60 -21.82
CA LEU A 175 -1.40 8.95 -21.40
C LEU A 175 -0.71 9.67 -22.56
N SER A 176 -1.26 10.80 -22.96
CA SER A 176 -0.69 11.66 -24.01
C SER A 176 0.11 12.79 -23.38
N ILE A 177 1.29 13.05 -23.94
CA ILE A 177 2.18 14.17 -23.56
C ILE A 177 2.14 15.17 -24.72
N LYS A 178 1.71 16.40 -24.42
CA LYS A 178 1.63 17.49 -25.39
C LYS A 178 3.01 17.99 -25.78
N SER A 179 3.90 18.13 -24.81
CA SER A 179 5.28 18.57 -25.03
C SER A 179 6.20 18.10 -23.90
N GLY A 180 7.47 17.88 -24.27
CA GLY A 180 8.57 17.66 -23.33
C GLY A 180 9.81 18.39 -23.87
N MET A 181 10.36 19.32 -23.09
CA MET A 181 11.50 20.14 -23.50
C MET A 181 12.55 20.18 -22.42
N VAL A 182 13.80 20.06 -22.84
CA VAL A 182 14.99 20.17 -21.95
C VAL A 182 15.50 21.60 -22.01
N GLU A 183 15.50 22.28 -20.88
CA GLU A 183 16.02 23.64 -20.72
C GLU A 183 16.76 23.75 -19.38
N ASN A 184 18.01 24.22 -19.40
CA ASN A 184 18.83 24.47 -18.20
C ASN A 184 18.92 23.28 -17.23
N GLY A 185 19.05 22.05 -17.74
CA GLY A 185 19.11 20.83 -16.91
C GLY A 185 17.75 20.40 -16.34
N LEU A 186 16.67 20.98 -16.81
CA LEU A 186 15.29 20.62 -16.46
C LEU A 186 14.59 20.05 -17.68
N LEU A 187 13.89 18.94 -17.51
CA LEU A 187 12.91 18.43 -18.48
C LEU A 187 11.52 18.90 -18.03
N LYS A 188 10.94 19.80 -18.80
CA LYS A 188 9.58 20.31 -18.62
C LYS A 188 8.63 19.51 -19.46
N ILE A 189 7.70 18.80 -18.85
CA ILE A 189 6.70 17.94 -19.49
C ILE A 189 5.34 18.53 -19.27
N GLN A 190 4.54 18.67 -20.35
CA GLN A 190 3.14 19.01 -20.28
C GLN A 190 2.30 17.80 -20.68
N LEU A 191 1.53 17.28 -19.73
CA LEU A 191 0.54 16.24 -19.97
C LEU A 191 -0.65 16.84 -20.75
N GLU A 192 -1.28 16.05 -21.63
CA GLU A 192 -2.40 16.48 -22.44
C GLU A 192 -3.71 15.85 -21.98
N LYS A 193 -3.80 14.53 -22.09
CA LYS A 193 -5.01 13.77 -21.78
C LYS A 193 -4.69 12.32 -21.44
N TYR A 194 -5.65 11.67 -20.79
CA TYR A 194 -5.66 10.23 -20.57
C TYR A 194 -6.86 9.62 -21.30
N GLU A 195 -6.62 8.68 -22.19
CA GLU A 195 -7.64 8.00 -22.99
C GLU A 195 -7.79 6.57 -22.52
N ILE A 196 -9.01 6.16 -22.18
CA ILE A 196 -9.32 4.83 -21.67
C ILE A 196 -10.64 4.34 -22.24
N ASP A 197 -10.71 3.05 -22.59
CA ASP A 197 -11.95 2.39 -22.95
C ASP A 197 -12.67 1.88 -21.70
N LEU A 198 -13.76 2.53 -21.34
CA LEU A 198 -14.58 2.19 -20.16
C LEU A 198 -15.40 0.91 -20.36
N GLU A 199 -15.60 0.42 -21.59
CA GLU A 199 -16.42 -0.77 -21.82
C GLU A 199 -15.76 -2.03 -21.28
N ASN A 200 -14.41 -2.05 -21.29
CA ASN A 200 -13.61 -3.17 -20.78
C ASN A 200 -13.30 -3.08 -19.27
N ILE A 201 -13.87 -2.10 -18.56
CA ILE A 201 -13.65 -1.92 -17.13
C ILE A 201 -14.93 -2.27 -16.36
N ASN A 202 -14.79 -3.09 -15.32
CA ASN A 202 -15.90 -3.46 -14.44
C ASN A 202 -16.31 -2.30 -13.53
N ILE A 203 -17.14 -1.39 -14.06
CA ILE A 203 -17.69 -0.23 -13.36
C ILE A 203 -19.18 -0.45 -13.16
N LYS A 204 -19.68 -0.18 -11.95
CA LYS A 204 -21.13 -0.18 -11.68
C LYS A 204 -21.80 0.88 -12.54
N GLU A 205 -22.88 0.52 -13.23
CA GLU A 205 -23.56 1.37 -14.20
C GLU A 205 -23.87 2.77 -13.67
N LYS A 206 -24.32 2.88 -12.43
CA LYS A 206 -24.64 4.17 -11.77
C LYS A 206 -23.46 5.16 -11.69
N TYR A 207 -22.23 4.72 -11.91
CA TYR A 207 -21.03 5.58 -11.89
C TYR A 207 -20.48 5.86 -13.29
N ARG A 208 -20.94 5.15 -14.33
CA ARG A 208 -20.38 5.30 -15.69
C ARG A 208 -20.57 6.72 -16.21
N GLU A 209 -21.77 7.29 -16.04
CA GLU A 209 -22.06 8.65 -16.51
C GLU A 209 -21.19 9.68 -15.79
N GLN A 210 -21.07 9.59 -14.48
CA GLN A 210 -20.19 10.49 -13.70
C GLN A 210 -18.73 10.39 -14.12
N ILE A 211 -18.26 9.21 -14.51
CA ILE A 211 -16.90 9.02 -15.01
C ILE A 211 -16.74 9.61 -16.40
N ARG A 212 -17.74 9.51 -17.28
CA ARG A 212 -17.71 10.14 -18.61
C ARG A 212 -17.66 11.66 -18.50
N GLU A 213 -18.50 12.27 -17.67
CA GLU A 213 -18.46 13.69 -17.37
C GLU A 213 -17.07 14.15 -16.83
N LEU A 214 -16.48 13.35 -15.93
CA LEU A 214 -15.14 13.62 -15.41
C LEU A 214 -14.07 13.56 -16.50
N ILE A 215 -14.17 12.60 -17.45
CA ILE A 215 -13.24 12.47 -18.56
C ILE A 215 -13.35 13.68 -19.52
N GLU A 216 -14.56 14.14 -19.78
CA GLU A 216 -14.83 15.31 -20.63
C GLU A 216 -14.28 16.60 -20.00
N ASP A 217 -14.43 16.78 -18.70
CA ASP A 217 -13.89 17.93 -17.97
C ASP A 217 -12.34 17.87 -17.83
N ASN A 218 -11.82 16.78 -17.29
CA ASN A 218 -10.39 16.58 -17.12
C ASN A 218 -10.02 15.10 -17.02
N SER A 219 -9.68 14.46 -18.12
CA SER A 219 -9.32 13.04 -18.16
C SER A 219 -8.09 12.67 -17.32
N LEU A 220 -7.18 13.62 -17.04
CA LEU A 220 -6.03 13.40 -16.14
C LEU A 220 -6.46 13.09 -14.70
N ALA A 221 -7.71 13.39 -14.32
CA ALA A 221 -8.27 13.00 -13.03
C ALA A 221 -8.37 11.48 -12.83
N LEU A 222 -8.27 10.70 -13.90
CA LEU A 222 -8.19 9.24 -13.82
C LEU A 222 -6.78 8.71 -13.53
N VAL A 223 -5.74 9.52 -13.59
CA VAL A 223 -4.36 9.07 -13.38
C VAL A 223 -4.00 9.15 -11.89
N GLU A 224 -3.64 8.03 -11.30
CA GLU A 224 -3.27 7.92 -9.89
C GLU A 224 -1.76 7.99 -9.64
N PHE A 225 -0.97 7.52 -10.61
CA PHE A 225 0.47 7.43 -10.48
C PHE A 225 1.14 7.69 -11.83
N ILE A 226 2.22 8.46 -11.81
CA ILE A 226 3.16 8.59 -12.92
C ILE A 226 4.56 8.41 -12.36
N GLY A 227 5.34 7.52 -12.97
CA GLY A 227 6.73 7.25 -12.59
C GLY A 227 7.66 7.36 -13.78
N PHE A 228 8.85 7.86 -13.56
CA PHE A 228 9.87 8.09 -14.59
C PHE A 228 11.15 7.32 -14.27
N ASP A 229 11.65 6.60 -15.26
CA ASP A 229 13.05 6.21 -15.35
C ASP A 229 13.70 7.13 -16.38
N LEU A 230 14.59 7.99 -15.88
CA LEU A 230 15.20 9.05 -16.68
C LEU A 230 16.41 8.56 -17.50
N ASP A 231 16.89 7.36 -17.24
CA ASP A 231 18.06 6.77 -17.92
C ASP A 231 17.80 5.30 -18.31
N TYR A 232 16.67 5.09 -18.97
CA TYR A 232 16.19 3.76 -19.31
C TYR A 232 17.10 3.03 -20.30
N ASP A 233 17.64 1.91 -19.91
CA ASP A 233 18.60 1.09 -20.69
C ASP A 233 17.93 0.19 -21.75
N GLY A 234 16.60 0.20 -21.84
CA GLY A 234 15.85 -0.63 -22.77
C GLY A 234 15.51 -2.03 -22.23
N LYS A 235 15.91 -2.38 -21.02
CA LYS A 235 15.71 -3.71 -20.42
C LYS A 235 14.73 -3.67 -19.27
N ARG A 236 15.13 -3.10 -18.15
CA ARG A 236 14.35 -3.08 -16.93
C ARG A 236 14.20 -1.66 -16.41
N PRO A 237 12.97 -1.13 -16.34
CA PRO A 237 12.80 0.24 -15.83
C PRO A 237 13.08 0.34 -14.34
N VAL A 238 13.79 1.41 -13.96
CA VAL A 238 14.06 1.79 -12.58
C VAL A 238 13.42 3.14 -12.31
N ILE A 239 12.24 3.14 -11.71
CA ILE A 239 11.52 4.39 -11.43
C ILE A 239 12.23 5.18 -10.33
N SER A 240 12.92 6.23 -10.73
CA SER A 240 13.67 7.13 -9.84
C SER A 240 12.86 8.35 -9.40
N THR A 241 11.93 8.80 -10.22
CA THR A 241 11.07 9.95 -9.93
C THR A 241 9.62 9.58 -10.12
N LYS A 242 8.75 10.03 -9.20
CA LYS A 242 7.37 9.62 -9.16
C LYS A 242 6.44 10.72 -8.68
N PHE A 243 5.21 10.69 -9.15
CA PHE A 243 4.10 11.54 -8.74
C PHE A 243 2.92 10.64 -8.41
N VAL A 244 2.39 10.78 -7.20
CA VAL A 244 1.26 9.98 -6.69
C VAL A 244 0.13 10.96 -6.38
N ARG A 245 -1.06 10.71 -6.89
CA ARG A 245 -2.23 11.53 -6.63
C ARG A 245 -2.63 11.46 -5.16
N ASN A 246 -2.77 12.61 -4.53
CA ASN A 246 -3.41 12.73 -3.23
C ASN A 246 -4.94 12.76 -3.39
N PHE A 247 -5.68 12.33 -2.38
CA PHE A 247 -7.12 12.10 -2.44
C PHE A 247 -7.95 13.23 -3.07
N ASP A 248 -7.58 14.48 -2.83
CA ASP A 248 -8.38 15.64 -3.20
C ASP A 248 -7.78 16.46 -4.37
N LYS A 249 -6.73 15.95 -5.02
CA LYS A 249 -6.03 16.72 -6.07
C LYS A 249 -5.76 15.85 -7.29
N VAL A 250 -6.05 16.39 -8.47
CA VAL A 250 -5.57 15.85 -9.75
C VAL A 250 -4.05 16.04 -9.83
N LEU A 251 -3.35 15.15 -10.51
CA LEU A 251 -1.92 15.34 -10.79
C LEU A 251 -1.73 16.61 -11.63
N ASP A 252 -0.68 17.37 -11.31
CA ASP A 252 -0.34 18.56 -12.10
C ASP A 252 -0.03 18.15 -13.54
N SER A 253 -0.65 18.83 -14.49
CA SER A 253 -0.38 18.61 -15.91
C SER A 253 1.02 19.08 -16.33
N ASN A 254 1.67 19.93 -15.54
CA ASN A 254 3.02 20.44 -15.76
C ASN A 254 4.00 19.76 -14.81
N ILE A 255 4.83 18.89 -15.33
CA ILE A 255 5.84 18.14 -14.57
C ILE A 255 7.22 18.69 -14.88
N ILE A 256 8.00 18.96 -13.85
CA ILE A 256 9.40 19.41 -13.99
C ILE A 256 10.31 18.38 -13.34
N LEU A 257 11.21 17.80 -14.14
CA LEU A 257 12.19 16.82 -13.72
C LEU A 257 13.59 17.42 -13.79
N LYS A 258 14.40 17.21 -12.75
CA LYS A 258 15.81 17.59 -12.73
C LYS A 258 16.66 16.41 -13.19
N GLY A 259 17.63 16.66 -14.05
CA GLY A 259 18.54 15.62 -14.53
C GLY A 259 19.57 16.14 -15.51
N ASN A 260 20.51 15.28 -15.86
CA ASN A 260 21.46 15.54 -16.92
C ASN A 260 20.98 14.82 -18.20
N PHE A 261 20.17 15.53 -18.99
CA PHE A 261 19.55 15.01 -20.19
C PHE A 261 20.48 15.11 -21.39
N LYS A 262 20.70 13.98 -22.08
CA LYS A 262 21.59 13.86 -23.22
C LYS A 262 20.82 13.52 -24.50
N GLU A 263 21.40 13.88 -25.64
CA GLU A 263 20.88 13.45 -26.93
C GLU A 263 20.84 11.92 -27.03
N GLY A 264 19.73 11.39 -27.54
CA GLY A 264 19.50 9.95 -27.66
C GLY A 264 19.10 9.23 -26.36
N GLN A 265 19.07 9.90 -25.22
CA GLN A 265 18.70 9.31 -23.93
C GLN A 265 17.24 8.86 -23.92
N LYS A 266 17.00 7.62 -23.50
CA LYS A 266 15.65 7.08 -23.37
C LYS A 266 15.05 7.36 -22.00
N ILE A 267 13.78 7.72 -22.00
CA ILE A 267 12.98 7.96 -20.79
C ILE A 267 11.79 6.99 -20.82
N PHE A 268 11.67 6.19 -19.77
CA PHE A 268 10.52 5.32 -19.58
C PHE A 268 9.51 6.02 -18.65
N VAL A 269 8.27 6.06 -19.08
CA VAL A 269 7.16 6.68 -18.33
C VAL A 269 6.11 5.63 -18.03
N LYS A 270 5.99 5.23 -16.76
CA LYS A 270 4.95 4.33 -16.28
C LYS A 270 3.81 5.15 -15.67
N TYR A 271 2.58 4.74 -15.94
CA TYR A 271 1.41 5.34 -15.29
C TYR A 271 0.38 4.29 -14.93
N ILE A 272 -0.40 4.59 -13.88
CA ILE A 272 -1.44 3.73 -13.34
C ILE A 272 -2.68 4.59 -13.09
N ASP A 273 -3.85 4.09 -13.47
CA ASP A 273 -5.12 4.80 -13.31
C ASP A 273 -5.86 4.44 -12.01
N VAL A 274 -6.98 5.10 -11.78
CA VAL A 274 -7.87 4.91 -10.61
C VAL A 274 -8.45 3.49 -10.53
N PHE A 275 -8.45 2.73 -11.62
CA PHE A 275 -8.92 1.34 -11.67
C PHE A 275 -7.80 0.33 -11.39
N GLY A 276 -6.57 0.82 -11.18
CA GLY A 276 -5.38 -0.01 -10.98
C GLY A 276 -4.80 -0.58 -12.27
N LYS A 277 -5.31 -0.14 -13.43
CA LYS A 277 -4.77 -0.52 -14.73
C LYS A 277 -3.51 0.27 -15.02
N GLU A 278 -2.52 -0.37 -15.64
CA GLU A 278 -1.25 0.28 -15.92
C GLU A 278 -0.87 0.22 -17.38
N ASN A 279 -0.07 1.20 -17.77
CA ASN A 279 0.56 1.24 -19.08
C ASN A 279 1.87 2.01 -18.98
N TYR A 280 2.65 2.01 -20.05
CA TYR A 280 3.89 2.77 -20.14
C TYR A 280 4.12 3.28 -21.54
N SER A 281 4.94 4.32 -21.63
CA SER A 281 5.43 4.90 -22.88
C SER A 281 6.93 5.09 -22.81
N ILE A 282 7.60 4.95 -23.93
CA ILE A 282 9.04 5.20 -24.04
C ILE A 282 9.24 6.42 -24.94
N TYR A 283 10.08 7.33 -24.48
CA TYR A 283 10.44 8.54 -25.19
C TYR A 283 11.96 8.63 -25.34
N GLN A 284 12.40 9.43 -26.29
CA GLN A 284 13.81 9.72 -26.48
C GLN A 284 14.03 11.24 -26.55
N ILE A 285 15.15 11.72 -26.03
CA ILE A 285 15.55 13.11 -26.14
C ILE A 285 16.21 13.31 -27.50
N ASN A 286 15.63 14.15 -28.33
CA ASN A 286 16.11 14.50 -29.64
C ASN A 286 16.07 16.04 -29.80
N LYS A 287 17.23 16.66 -30.04
CA LYS A 287 17.37 18.13 -30.15
C LYS A 287 16.68 18.88 -28.99
N GLY A 288 16.93 18.39 -27.77
CA GLY A 288 16.34 18.94 -26.54
C GLY A 288 14.83 18.73 -26.39
N ARG A 289 14.19 17.90 -27.20
CA ARG A 289 12.76 17.56 -27.12
C ARG A 289 12.56 16.09 -26.80
N MET A 290 11.54 15.79 -26.03
CA MET A 290 11.10 14.43 -25.73
C MET A 290 10.16 13.95 -26.84
N THR A 291 10.57 12.95 -27.61
CA THR A 291 9.81 12.35 -28.73
C THR A 291 9.46 10.91 -28.41
N TYR A 292 8.25 10.48 -28.75
CA TYR A 292 7.80 9.08 -28.59
C TYR A 292 8.61 8.14 -29.50
N VAL A 293 8.94 6.93 -28.99
CA VAL A 293 9.75 5.90 -29.70
C VAL A 293 8.97 4.60 -29.85
#